data_f1ff9240ec964ce5d9591af06061da8f
#
_entry.id   f1ff9240ec964ce5d9591af06061da8f
#
_cell.length_a   1.000
_cell.length_b   1.000
_cell.length_c   1.000
_cell.angle_alpha   90.00
_cell.angle_beta   90.00
_cell.angle_gamma   90.00
#
_symmetry.space_group_name_H-M   'P 1'
#
loop_
_entity.id
_entity.type
_entity.pdbx_description
1 polymer ?
#
loop_
_entity_poly.entity_id
_entity_poly.type
_entity_poly.pdbx_seq_one_letter_code
_entity_poly.pdbx_strand_id
1 'polypeptide(L)'
;MKINNEQLELVKKSINAAMRHEGNLYAKKFAGLDVNSITTESFTDLPFTEKADLREGYPLGVQAADDEDIVRIHSSSGTTGTPIIIPYTQKDVDDWAEMFARCYRMAGITRKDRIHITPGYGLWTAGIGFQLGCEKLGAMAIPMGPGNTEKQLQMMTD
;
A
#
# COMPACT_ATOMS: atom_id res chain seq x y z
N MET A 1 -13.91 8.84 16.93
CA MET A 1 -14.36 8.63 15.53
C MET A 1 -15.52 7.66 15.59
N LYS A 2 -16.61 7.88 14.84
CA LYS A 2 -17.72 6.91 14.79
C LYS A 2 -17.68 6.22 13.43
N ILE A 3 -17.80 4.90 13.41
CA ILE A 3 -17.93 4.09 12.20
C ILE A 3 -19.35 3.55 12.13
N ASN A 4 -19.85 3.25 10.93
CA ASN A 4 -21.13 2.60 10.73
C ASN A 4 -20.96 1.06 10.69
N ASN A 5 -22.06 0.31 10.65
CA ASN A 5 -22.03 -1.16 10.66
C ASN A 5 -21.32 -1.74 9.43
N GLU A 6 -21.47 -1.15 8.26
CA GLU A 6 -20.77 -1.60 7.04
C GLU A 6 -19.26 -1.45 7.18
N GLN A 7 -18.80 -0.32 7.70
CA GLN A 7 -17.38 -0.09 7.99
C GLN A 7 -16.87 -1.05 9.07
N LEU A 8 -17.67 -1.34 10.10
CA LEU A 8 -17.32 -2.32 11.13
C LEU A 8 -17.09 -3.71 10.54
N GLU A 9 -17.96 -4.18 9.65
CA GLU A 9 -17.77 -5.48 8.99
C GLU A 9 -16.49 -5.52 8.11
N LEU A 10 -16.15 -4.41 7.46
CA LEU A 10 -14.88 -4.30 6.72
C LEU A 10 -13.67 -4.36 7.67
N VAL A 11 -13.75 -3.71 8.83
CA VAL A 11 -12.69 -3.79 9.86
C VAL A 11 -12.51 -5.22 10.35
N LYS A 12 -13.60 -5.91 10.73
CA LYS A 12 -13.56 -7.31 11.17
C LYS A 12 -12.94 -8.21 10.11
N LYS A 13 -13.34 -8.03 8.86
CA LYS A 13 -12.75 -8.77 7.72
C LYS A 13 -11.25 -8.50 7.58
N SER A 14 -10.81 -7.25 7.73
CA SER A 14 -9.40 -6.87 7.65
C SER A 14 -8.57 -7.47 8.78
N ILE A 15 -9.09 -7.46 10.03
CA ILE A 15 -8.43 -8.08 11.19
C ILE A 15 -8.27 -9.58 10.96
N ASN A 16 -9.34 -10.27 10.58
CA ASN A 16 -9.29 -11.70 10.30
C ASN A 16 -8.30 -12.04 9.17
N ALA A 17 -8.23 -11.22 8.13
CA ALA A 17 -7.25 -11.40 7.05
C ALA A 17 -5.80 -11.19 7.56
N ALA A 18 -5.57 -10.14 8.34
CA ALA A 18 -4.25 -9.83 8.89
C ALA A 18 -3.71 -10.91 9.85
N MET A 19 -4.59 -11.63 10.54
CA MET A 19 -4.23 -12.68 11.49
C MET A 19 -3.99 -14.07 10.86
N ARG A 20 -4.23 -14.24 9.56
CA ARG A 20 -4.20 -15.58 8.92
C ARG A 20 -2.87 -16.31 9.02
N HIS A 21 -1.78 -15.59 8.88
CA HIS A 21 -0.46 -16.20 8.92
C HIS A 21 0.02 -16.33 10.36
N GLU A 22 0.19 -17.57 10.82
CA GLU A 22 0.61 -17.86 12.19
C GLU A 22 1.96 -17.23 12.50
N GLY A 23 2.04 -16.57 13.64
CA GLY A 23 3.28 -15.94 14.12
C GLY A 23 3.57 -14.56 13.54
N ASN A 24 2.76 -14.04 12.63
CA ASN A 24 2.91 -12.67 12.16
C ASN A 24 2.60 -11.65 13.27
N LEU A 25 2.94 -10.39 13.03
CA LEU A 25 2.72 -9.29 13.98
C LEU A 25 1.26 -9.21 14.47
N TYR A 26 0.30 -9.31 13.56
CA TYR A 26 -1.11 -9.11 13.88
C TYR A 26 -1.73 -10.32 14.57
N ALA A 27 -1.31 -11.54 14.23
CA ALA A 27 -1.71 -12.73 14.96
C ALA A 27 -1.28 -12.66 16.45
N LYS A 28 -0.09 -12.13 16.71
CA LYS A 28 0.41 -11.88 18.07
C LYS A 28 -0.33 -10.74 18.75
N LYS A 29 -0.49 -9.61 18.06
CA LYS A 29 -1.07 -8.37 18.60
C LYS A 29 -2.54 -8.52 18.96
N PHE A 30 -3.29 -9.32 18.20
CA PHE A 30 -4.70 -9.61 18.41
C PHE A 30 -4.94 -10.99 19.06
N ALA A 31 -3.91 -11.60 19.65
CA ALA A 31 -4.06 -12.89 20.35
C ALA A 31 -5.15 -12.80 21.42
N GLY A 32 -6.14 -13.70 21.36
CA GLY A 32 -7.26 -13.72 22.27
C GLY A 32 -8.39 -12.73 21.99
N LEU A 33 -8.29 -11.90 20.93
CA LEU A 33 -9.36 -11.02 20.52
C LEU A 33 -10.49 -11.82 19.85
N ASP A 34 -11.70 -11.75 20.41
CA ASP A 34 -12.89 -12.18 19.69
C ASP A 34 -13.34 -11.08 18.72
N VAL A 35 -12.98 -11.25 17.45
CA VAL A 35 -13.28 -10.28 16.39
C VAL A 35 -14.79 -10.05 16.23
N ASN A 36 -15.62 -11.06 16.51
CA ASN A 36 -17.06 -10.95 16.38
C ASN A 36 -17.68 -10.07 17.48
N SER A 37 -17.03 -9.98 18.65
CA SER A 37 -17.50 -9.14 19.76
C SER A 37 -17.23 -7.64 19.58
N ILE A 38 -16.46 -7.24 18.56
CA ILE A 38 -16.16 -5.82 18.27
C ILE A 38 -17.45 -5.12 17.84
N THR A 39 -17.72 -3.97 18.44
CA THR A 39 -18.87 -3.09 18.12
C THR A 39 -18.38 -1.76 17.54
N THR A 40 -19.32 -0.95 17.06
CA THR A 40 -19.05 0.43 16.61
C THR A 40 -18.50 1.34 17.72
N GLU A 41 -18.77 0.99 18.98
CA GLU A 41 -18.27 1.69 20.16
C GLU A 41 -16.89 1.18 20.57
N SER A 42 -16.71 -0.15 20.68
CA SER A 42 -15.46 -0.76 21.15
C SER A 42 -14.36 -0.80 20.07
N PHE A 43 -14.69 -0.44 18.83
CA PHE A 43 -13.69 -0.31 17.74
C PHE A 43 -12.50 0.58 18.13
N THR A 44 -12.72 1.62 18.93
CA THR A 44 -11.67 2.53 19.38
C THR A 44 -10.72 1.94 20.42
N ASP A 45 -11.07 0.79 20.99
CA ASP A 45 -10.28 0.10 22.02
C ASP A 45 -9.27 -0.89 21.41
N LEU A 46 -9.32 -1.07 20.08
CA LEU A 46 -8.35 -1.88 19.37
C LEU A 46 -6.93 -1.31 19.51
N PRO A 47 -5.91 -2.17 19.70
CA PRO A 47 -4.55 -1.71 19.85
C PRO A 47 -4.02 -1.06 18.56
N PHE A 48 -3.35 0.07 18.70
CA PHE A 48 -2.66 0.72 17.59
C PHE A 48 -1.44 -0.09 17.13
N THR A 49 -1.08 0.08 15.87
CA THR A 49 0.20 -0.38 15.32
C THR A 49 1.13 0.83 15.17
N GLU A 50 2.28 0.74 15.79
CA GLU A 50 3.32 1.76 15.68
C GLU A 50 4.41 1.34 14.69
N LYS A 51 5.20 2.32 14.26
CA LYS A 51 6.31 2.05 13.33
C LYS A 51 7.37 1.12 13.93
N ALA A 52 7.51 1.12 15.24
CA ALA A 52 8.40 0.21 15.96
C ALA A 52 7.96 -1.26 15.80
N ASP A 53 6.65 -1.53 15.97
CA ASP A 53 6.08 -2.87 15.80
C ASP A 53 6.40 -3.44 14.39
N LEU A 54 6.25 -2.60 13.36
CA LEU A 54 6.52 -3.01 11.97
C LEU A 54 8.00 -3.32 11.71
N ARG A 55 8.90 -2.65 12.42
CA ARG A 55 10.35 -2.90 12.32
C ARG A 55 10.78 -4.15 13.07
N GLU A 56 10.17 -4.43 14.21
CA GLU A 56 10.44 -5.61 15.01
C GLU A 56 10.18 -6.91 14.25
N GLY A 57 9.17 -6.89 13.36
CA GLY A 57 8.84 -8.01 12.48
C GLY A 57 9.72 -8.16 11.23
N TYR A 58 10.83 -7.39 11.09
CA TYR A 58 11.69 -7.51 9.90
C TYR A 58 12.19 -8.93 9.67
N PRO A 59 12.24 -9.44 8.41
CA PRO A 59 11.86 -8.72 7.18
C PRO A 59 10.35 -8.79 6.82
N LEU A 60 9.64 -9.86 7.08
CA LEU A 60 8.28 -10.12 6.58
C LEU A 60 7.25 -10.34 7.70
N GLY A 61 7.51 -9.85 8.90
CA GLY A 61 6.65 -10.07 10.06
C GLY A 61 5.23 -9.52 9.96
N VAL A 62 4.92 -8.73 8.93
CA VAL A 62 3.55 -8.26 8.65
C VAL A 62 2.83 -9.10 7.59
N GLN A 63 3.51 -10.10 7.03
CA GLN A 63 2.92 -10.97 5.99
C GLN A 63 1.71 -11.73 6.54
N ALA A 64 0.62 -11.70 5.79
CA ALA A 64 -0.63 -12.37 6.13
C ALA A 64 -1.13 -13.32 5.02
N ALA A 65 -0.38 -13.43 3.92
CA ALA A 65 -0.64 -14.33 2.81
C ALA A 65 0.49 -15.37 2.69
N ASP A 66 0.26 -16.46 1.99
CA ASP A 66 1.27 -17.49 1.75
C ASP A 66 2.37 -16.95 0.81
N ASP A 67 3.60 -17.48 0.93
CA ASP A 67 4.75 -17.02 0.15
C ASP A 67 4.50 -17.06 -1.36
N GLU A 68 3.80 -18.07 -1.84
CA GLU A 68 3.46 -18.26 -3.26
C GLU A 68 2.49 -17.20 -3.80
N ASP A 69 1.72 -16.53 -2.93
CA ASP A 69 0.80 -15.46 -3.29
C ASP A 69 1.47 -14.08 -3.32
N ILE A 70 2.70 -13.95 -2.77
CA ILE A 70 3.42 -12.70 -2.74
C ILE A 70 4.10 -12.45 -4.10
N VAL A 71 3.64 -11.43 -4.80
CA VAL A 71 4.17 -11.07 -6.14
C VAL A 71 5.13 -9.89 -6.10
N ARG A 72 5.17 -9.16 -4.99
CA ARG A 72 6.00 -7.94 -4.87
C ARG A 72 6.26 -7.60 -3.41
N ILE A 73 7.40 -6.96 -3.17
CA ILE A 73 7.70 -6.28 -1.90
C ILE A 73 8.03 -4.81 -2.14
N HIS A 74 7.69 -3.98 -1.18
CA HIS A 74 8.17 -2.61 -1.09
C HIS A 74 8.76 -2.33 0.28
N SER A 75 9.63 -1.32 0.36
CA SER A 75 10.19 -0.92 1.64
C SER A 75 10.15 0.59 1.87
N SER A 76 10.13 0.96 3.13
CA SER A 76 10.46 2.33 3.53
C SER A 76 11.93 2.64 3.24
N SER A 77 12.28 3.93 3.14
CA SER A 77 13.65 4.38 2.84
C SER A 77 14.72 3.92 3.84
N GLY A 78 14.32 3.48 5.04
CA GLY A 78 15.26 3.00 6.06
C GLY A 78 16.20 4.05 6.65
N THR A 79 16.01 5.35 6.37
CA THR A 79 16.90 6.44 6.80
C THR A 79 17.09 6.52 8.32
N THR A 80 16.17 5.97 9.10
CA THR A 80 16.18 6.00 10.57
C THR A 80 16.36 4.60 11.21
N GLY A 81 16.98 3.65 10.50
CA GLY A 81 17.22 2.28 10.99
C GLY A 81 16.67 1.20 10.06
N THR A 82 16.31 0.04 10.61
CA THR A 82 15.77 -1.09 9.86
C THR A 82 14.58 -0.66 8.98
N PRO A 83 14.59 -0.94 7.67
CA PRO A 83 13.47 -0.61 6.80
C PRO A 83 12.23 -1.44 7.17
N ILE A 84 11.05 -0.92 6.85
CA ILE A 84 9.81 -1.69 6.92
C ILE A 84 9.60 -2.30 5.54
N ILE A 85 9.44 -3.62 5.50
CA ILE A 85 9.12 -4.38 4.28
C ILE A 85 7.64 -4.71 4.29
N ILE A 86 6.96 -4.40 3.21
CA ILE A 86 5.54 -4.72 3.01
C ILE A 86 5.41 -5.64 1.81
N PRO A 87 4.98 -6.89 2.01
CA PRO A 87 4.67 -7.81 0.93
C PRO A 87 3.27 -7.51 0.34
N TYR A 88 3.13 -7.71 -0.95
CA TYR A 88 1.90 -7.49 -1.71
C TYR A 88 1.51 -8.73 -2.48
N THR A 89 0.26 -9.12 -2.38
CA THR A 89 -0.37 -10.06 -3.31
C THR A 89 -0.72 -9.35 -4.63
N GLN A 90 -1.10 -10.10 -5.66
CA GLN A 90 -1.59 -9.49 -6.91
C GLN A 90 -2.82 -8.60 -6.67
N LYS A 91 -3.71 -9.05 -5.78
CA LYS A 91 -4.88 -8.24 -5.40
C LYS A 91 -4.48 -6.90 -4.77
N ASP A 92 -3.49 -6.89 -3.89
CA ASP A 92 -3.01 -5.65 -3.26
C ASP A 92 -2.41 -4.70 -4.30
N VAL A 93 -1.69 -5.24 -5.29
CA VAL A 93 -1.14 -4.44 -6.41
C VAL A 93 -2.27 -3.84 -7.25
N ASP A 94 -3.31 -4.60 -7.54
CA ASP A 94 -4.46 -4.14 -8.32
C ASP A 94 -5.28 -3.07 -7.58
N ASP A 95 -5.49 -3.26 -6.28
CA ASP A 95 -6.16 -2.29 -5.40
C ASP A 95 -5.33 -0.99 -5.30
N TRP A 96 -4.03 -1.11 -5.16
CA TRP A 96 -3.13 0.03 -5.13
C TRP A 96 -3.15 0.82 -6.44
N ALA A 97 -3.10 0.15 -7.59
CA ALA A 97 -3.23 0.79 -8.90
C ALA A 97 -4.57 1.56 -9.01
N GLU A 98 -5.67 0.99 -8.51
CA GLU A 98 -6.98 1.66 -8.49
C GLU A 98 -6.97 2.89 -7.56
N MET A 99 -6.31 2.82 -6.39
CA MET A 99 -6.19 4.00 -5.52
C MET A 99 -5.49 5.16 -6.22
N PHE A 100 -4.37 4.91 -6.90
CA PHE A 100 -3.67 5.93 -7.67
C PHE A 100 -4.53 6.46 -8.84
N ALA A 101 -5.24 5.58 -9.55
CA ALA A 101 -6.15 6.01 -10.61
C ALA A 101 -7.28 6.92 -10.09
N ARG A 102 -7.79 6.66 -8.87
CA ARG A 102 -8.76 7.54 -8.20
C ARG A 102 -8.14 8.91 -7.87
N CYS A 103 -6.91 8.94 -7.35
CA CYS A 103 -6.21 10.20 -7.10
C CYS A 103 -6.06 11.02 -8.39
N TYR A 104 -5.70 10.39 -9.50
CA TYR A 104 -5.62 11.06 -10.78
C TYR A 104 -6.96 11.61 -11.26
N ARG A 105 -8.04 10.83 -11.16
CA ARG A 105 -9.40 11.32 -11.47
C ARG A 105 -9.80 12.52 -10.61
N MET A 106 -9.46 12.50 -9.31
CA MET A 106 -9.73 13.61 -8.39
C MET A 106 -8.95 14.88 -8.78
N ALA A 107 -7.76 14.72 -9.37
CA ALA A 107 -6.97 15.82 -9.92
C ALA A 107 -7.44 16.28 -11.31
N GLY A 108 -8.51 15.69 -11.85
CA GLY A 108 -9.04 16.01 -13.17
C GLY A 108 -8.32 15.37 -14.34
N ILE A 109 -7.39 14.44 -14.09
CA ILE A 109 -6.65 13.73 -15.13
C ILE A 109 -7.54 12.69 -15.80
N THR A 110 -7.40 12.60 -17.12
CA THR A 110 -8.22 11.76 -17.99
C THR A 110 -7.34 10.85 -18.86
N ARG A 111 -7.96 9.98 -19.65
CA ARG A 111 -7.28 9.13 -20.64
C ARG A 111 -6.57 9.89 -21.76
N LYS A 112 -6.81 11.20 -21.90
CA LYS A 112 -6.19 12.06 -22.91
C LYS A 112 -4.87 12.66 -22.45
N ASP A 113 -4.57 12.52 -21.17
CA ASP A 113 -3.42 13.16 -20.55
C ASP A 113 -2.18 12.27 -20.63
N ARG A 114 -1.03 12.92 -20.56
CA ARG A 114 0.29 12.30 -20.49
C ARG A 114 0.89 12.60 -19.13
N ILE A 115 1.36 11.57 -18.42
CA ILE A 115 1.89 11.71 -17.08
C ILE A 115 3.38 11.43 -17.11
N HIS A 116 4.18 12.48 -16.90
CA HIS A 116 5.62 12.42 -16.82
C HIS A 116 6.03 12.03 -15.39
N ILE A 117 6.64 10.84 -15.21
CA ILE A 117 6.92 10.24 -13.91
C ILE A 117 8.41 10.33 -13.64
N THR A 118 8.80 11.22 -12.73
CA THR A 118 10.19 11.50 -12.38
C THR A 118 10.71 10.79 -11.13
N PRO A 119 9.88 10.33 -10.17
CA PRO A 119 10.37 9.58 -9.02
C PRO A 119 11.06 8.28 -9.42
N GLY A 120 12.02 7.82 -8.57
CA GLY A 120 12.74 6.57 -8.79
C GLY A 120 11.84 5.34 -8.73
N TYR A 121 12.23 4.35 -9.50
CA TYR A 121 11.67 3.00 -9.48
C TYR A 121 12.56 2.11 -8.62
N GLY A 122 11.97 1.27 -7.76
CA GLY A 122 12.72 0.41 -6.88
C GLY A 122 11.87 -0.05 -5.70
N LEU A 123 12.49 -0.34 -4.56
CA LEU A 123 11.78 -0.77 -3.36
C LEU A 123 10.84 0.30 -2.79
N TRP A 124 11.13 1.58 -3.03
CA TRP A 124 10.21 2.66 -2.67
C TRP A 124 9.02 2.72 -3.63
N THR A 125 7.86 3.03 -3.09
CA THR A 125 6.56 2.86 -3.77
C THR A 125 6.26 3.89 -4.87
N ALA A 126 6.95 5.03 -4.94
CA ALA A 126 6.49 6.18 -5.71
C ALA A 126 6.45 5.93 -7.23
N GLY A 127 7.58 5.68 -7.89
CA GLY A 127 7.63 5.58 -9.35
C GLY A 127 6.65 4.56 -9.92
N ILE A 128 6.70 3.34 -9.40
CA ILE A 128 5.83 2.24 -9.86
C ILE A 128 4.35 2.49 -9.55
N GLY A 129 4.03 3.11 -8.40
CA GLY A 129 2.64 3.42 -8.03
C GLY A 129 2.01 4.44 -8.97
N PHE A 130 2.75 5.50 -9.32
CA PHE A 130 2.30 6.48 -10.29
C PHE A 130 2.06 5.85 -11.67
N GLN A 131 2.97 4.99 -12.13
CA GLN A 131 2.84 4.31 -13.41
C GLN A 131 1.60 3.40 -13.44
N LEU A 132 1.46 2.50 -12.47
CA LEU A 132 0.33 1.57 -12.40
C LEU A 132 -1.02 2.31 -12.36
N GLY A 133 -1.11 3.39 -11.60
CA GLY A 133 -2.32 4.22 -11.55
C GLY A 133 -2.61 4.94 -12.86
N CYS A 134 -1.58 5.43 -13.54
CA CYS A 134 -1.69 6.04 -14.86
C CYS A 134 -2.23 5.05 -15.90
N GLU A 135 -1.61 3.86 -15.98
CA GLU A 135 -2.03 2.78 -16.88
C GLU A 135 -3.45 2.28 -16.54
N LYS A 136 -3.78 2.14 -15.26
CA LYS A 136 -5.13 1.78 -14.80
C LYS A 136 -6.19 2.80 -15.18
N LEU A 137 -5.84 4.09 -15.16
CA LEU A 137 -6.69 5.17 -15.66
C LEU A 137 -6.85 5.12 -17.19
N GLY A 138 -5.85 4.59 -17.88
CA GLY A 138 -5.75 4.55 -19.34
C GLY A 138 -5.11 5.81 -19.94
N ALA A 139 -4.42 6.62 -19.11
CA ALA A 139 -3.60 7.74 -19.56
C ALA A 139 -2.22 7.26 -20.03
N MET A 140 -1.48 8.10 -20.74
CA MET A 140 -0.14 7.75 -21.21
C MET A 140 0.90 7.97 -20.10
N ALA A 141 1.56 6.90 -19.67
CA ALA A 141 2.67 6.99 -18.73
C ALA A 141 4.00 7.23 -19.48
N ILE A 142 4.80 8.18 -18.98
CA ILE A 142 6.17 8.45 -19.43
C ILE A 142 7.11 8.19 -18.26
N PRO A 143 7.62 6.95 -18.10
CA PRO A 143 8.35 6.51 -16.91
C PRO A 143 9.83 6.90 -16.96
N MET A 144 10.12 8.18 -16.85
CA MET A 144 11.48 8.72 -16.95
C MET A 144 12.41 8.34 -15.79
N GLY A 145 11.85 8.24 -14.57
CA GLY A 145 12.68 8.10 -13.39
C GLY A 145 13.48 9.36 -13.06
N PRO A 146 14.37 9.31 -12.05
CA PRO A 146 15.17 10.46 -11.63
C PRO A 146 16.37 10.71 -12.54
N GLY A 147 16.87 11.95 -12.51
CA GLY A 147 18.09 12.36 -13.24
C GLY A 147 17.85 12.72 -14.71
N ASN A 148 18.93 12.91 -15.45
CA ASN A 148 18.94 13.27 -16.87
C ASN A 148 18.02 14.43 -17.23
N THR A 149 18.24 15.59 -16.61
CA THR A 149 17.40 16.80 -16.73
C THR A 149 17.18 17.22 -18.18
N GLU A 150 18.21 17.15 -19.01
CA GLU A 150 18.13 17.54 -20.43
C GLU A 150 17.11 16.67 -21.19
N LYS A 151 17.18 15.34 -21.03
CA LYS A 151 16.25 14.42 -21.64
C LYS A 151 14.82 14.57 -21.07
N GLN A 152 14.70 14.89 -19.78
CA GLN A 152 13.39 15.16 -19.18
C GLN A 152 12.73 16.39 -19.80
N LEU A 153 13.48 17.48 -19.96
CA LEU A 153 12.99 18.69 -20.61
C LEU A 153 12.62 18.45 -22.06
N GLN A 154 13.45 17.69 -22.81
CA GLN A 154 13.12 17.30 -24.17
C GLN A 154 11.79 16.54 -24.23
N MET A 155 11.62 15.50 -23.41
CA MET A 155 10.39 14.70 -23.38
C MET A 155 9.13 15.47 -22.97
N MET A 156 9.28 16.60 -22.27
CA MET A 156 8.16 17.49 -21.93
C MET A 156 7.77 18.41 -23.08
N THR A 157 8.65 18.64 -24.04
CA THR A 157 8.41 19.53 -25.21
C THR A 157 7.91 18.77 -26.42
N ASP A 158 8.24 17.49 -26.54
CA ASP A 158 7.86 16.60 -27.64
C ASP A 158 6.45 15.99 -27.41
#